data_d3a107a82f7d467384acb23d66a17f0f
#
_entry.id   d3a107a82f7d467384acb23d66a17f0f
#
_cell.length_a   1.000
_cell.length_b   1.000
_cell.length_c   1.000
_cell.angle_alpha   90.00
_cell.angle_beta   90.00
_cell.angle_gamma   90.00
#
_symmetry.space_group_name_H-M   'P 1'
#
loop_
_entity.id
_entity.type
_entity.pdbx_description
1 polymer ?
#
loop_
_entity_poly.entity_id
_entity_poly.type
_entity_poly.pdbx_seq_one_letter_code
_entity_poly.pdbx_strand_id
1 'polypeptide(L)'
;MIEYIRGELAALTPAQAVIEAAGVGYALGISLNTYTVLQGKREVKLYVHEAIVTGGRDDSYTLYGFATVQERALYRLLITVSGVGANTARMILSSITPKELCNIIAGGDERMLKSVKGIGVRTAQRIIVDLKDKIVASGIADELRAVSKPGTPAVDTTVRDEAVSALTMLGFSPAPSAKVVQSILTEQPTLPVEQVVKQALKLIK
;
A
#
# COMPACT_ATOMS: atom_id res chain seq x y z
N MET A 1 2.35 2.93 16.60
CA MET A 1 1.82 2.42 15.30
C MET A 1 2.40 1.03 15.06
N ILE A 2 1.55 0.05 14.78
CA ILE A 2 1.96 -1.32 14.46
C ILE A 2 2.23 -1.41 12.95
N GLU A 3 3.44 -1.79 12.56
CA GLU A 3 3.81 -1.88 11.14
C GLU A 3 3.42 -3.24 10.54
N TYR A 4 3.67 -4.31 11.27
CA TYR A 4 3.25 -5.67 10.91
C TYR A 4 3.13 -6.54 12.16
N ILE A 5 2.38 -7.63 12.03
CA ILE A 5 2.35 -8.72 13.01
C ILE A 5 2.76 -9.99 12.30
N ARG A 6 3.70 -10.73 12.91
CA ARG A 6 4.15 -12.04 12.45
C ARG A 6 3.94 -13.05 13.57
N GLY A 7 3.33 -14.19 13.23
CA GLY A 7 3.08 -15.24 14.20
C GLY A 7 2.27 -16.39 13.61
N GLU A 8 1.73 -17.23 14.48
CA GLU A 8 0.89 -18.35 14.11
C GLU A 8 -0.52 -17.86 13.73
N LEU A 9 -1.09 -18.43 12.67
CA LEU A 9 -2.46 -18.17 12.24
C LEU A 9 -3.41 -19.01 13.10
N ALA A 10 -3.86 -18.44 14.22
CA ALA A 10 -4.73 -19.12 15.20
C ALA A 10 -6.17 -19.29 14.70
N ALA A 11 -6.70 -18.32 13.94
CA ALA A 11 -8.01 -18.43 13.30
C ALA A 11 -8.06 -17.65 11.99
N LEU A 12 -8.85 -18.16 11.03
CA LEU A 12 -9.04 -17.54 9.72
C LEU A 12 -10.50 -17.65 9.28
N THR A 13 -11.08 -16.51 8.97
CA THR A 13 -12.38 -16.39 8.29
C THR A 13 -12.24 -15.48 7.07
N PRO A 14 -13.20 -15.43 6.13
CA PRO A 14 -13.12 -14.56 4.96
C PRO A 14 -12.96 -13.05 5.26
N ALA A 15 -13.30 -12.63 6.47
CA ALA A 15 -13.29 -11.23 6.88
C ALA A 15 -12.31 -10.90 8.01
N GLN A 16 -11.73 -11.91 8.67
CA GLN A 16 -10.87 -11.73 9.84
C GLN A 16 -9.81 -12.82 9.91
N ALA A 17 -8.60 -12.44 10.32
CA ALA A 17 -7.54 -13.34 10.74
C ALA A 17 -7.17 -13.05 12.19
N VAL A 18 -6.87 -14.09 12.97
CA VAL A 18 -6.27 -13.95 14.30
C VAL A 18 -4.86 -14.49 14.23
N ILE A 19 -3.88 -13.63 14.52
CA ILE A 19 -2.46 -13.99 14.55
C ILE A 19 -2.04 -14.01 16.01
N GLU A 20 -1.52 -15.15 16.48
CA GLU A 20 -0.89 -15.26 17.78
C GLU A 20 0.60 -14.93 17.68
N ALA A 21 1.02 -13.93 18.43
CA ALA A 21 2.41 -13.53 18.55
C ALA A 21 2.78 -13.34 20.01
N ALA A 22 3.77 -14.06 20.49
CA ALA A 22 4.25 -14.03 21.88
C ALA A 22 3.13 -14.22 22.92
N GLY A 23 2.18 -15.12 22.68
CA GLY A 23 1.07 -15.42 23.58
C GLY A 23 -0.09 -14.40 23.54
N VAL A 24 -0.05 -13.46 22.59
CA VAL A 24 -1.13 -12.48 22.39
C VAL A 24 -1.80 -12.73 21.03
N GLY A 25 -3.14 -12.89 21.05
CA GLY A 25 -3.95 -13.04 19.84
C GLY A 25 -4.41 -11.68 19.30
N TYR A 26 -3.94 -11.32 18.10
CA TYR A 26 -4.33 -10.10 17.41
C TYR A 26 -5.40 -10.40 16.37
N ALA A 27 -6.58 -9.83 16.53
CA ALA A 27 -7.66 -9.93 15.56
C ALA A 27 -7.56 -8.82 14.52
N LEU A 28 -7.42 -9.19 13.24
CA LEU A 28 -7.26 -8.25 12.12
C LEU A 28 -8.39 -8.42 11.10
N GLY A 29 -9.06 -7.33 10.75
CA GLY A 29 -9.95 -7.30 9.60
C GLY A 29 -9.16 -7.43 8.29
N ILE A 30 -9.52 -8.37 7.43
CA ILE A 30 -8.79 -8.64 6.19
C ILE A 30 -9.70 -8.53 4.96
N SER A 31 -9.11 -8.35 3.78
CA SER A 31 -9.77 -8.48 2.49
C SER A 31 -9.88 -9.95 2.07
N LEU A 32 -10.74 -10.25 1.09
CA LEU A 32 -10.78 -11.59 0.47
C LEU A 32 -9.48 -11.94 -0.26
N ASN A 33 -8.80 -10.95 -0.84
CA ASN A 33 -7.48 -11.16 -1.45
C ASN A 33 -6.45 -11.63 -0.41
N THR A 34 -6.37 -10.94 0.74
CA THR A 34 -5.54 -11.38 1.87
C THR A 34 -5.96 -12.75 2.39
N TYR A 35 -7.27 -13.01 2.56
CA TYR A 35 -7.79 -14.32 2.97
C TYR A 35 -7.29 -15.45 2.07
N THR A 36 -7.39 -15.29 0.76
CA THR A 36 -6.91 -16.30 -0.22
C THR A 36 -5.42 -16.58 -0.07
N VAL A 37 -4.62 -15.55 0.19
CA VAL A 37 -3.17 -15.70 0.42
C VAL A 37 -2.86 -16.45 1.71
N LEU A 38 -3.72 -16.34 2.73
CA LEU A 38 -3.51 -16.95 4.05
C LEU A 38 -3.96 -18.41 4.14
N GLN A 39 -4.84 -18.86 3.25
CA GLN A 39 -5.36 -20.22 3.26
C GLN A 39 -4.24 -21.27 3.28
N GLY A 40 -4.34 -22.24 4.19
CA GLY A 40 -3.39 -23.34 4.34
C GLY A 40 -2.04 -22.98 4.97
N LYS A 41 -1.84 -21.73 5.40
CA LYS A 41 -0.61 -21.30 6.08
C LYS A 41 -0.76 -21.45 7.59
N ARG A 42 0.33 -21.82 8.26
CA ARG A 42 0.42 -21.88 9.73
C ARG A 42 1.08 -20.63 10.30
N GLU A 43 2.20 -20.21 9.73
CA GLU A 43 2.89 -18.96 10.07
C GLU A 43 2.63 -17.91 9.00
N VAL A 44 2.31 -16.71 9.43
CA VAL A 44 1.96 -15.61 8.55
C VAL A 44 2.56 -14.30 9.05
N LYS A 45 2.75 -13.37 8.11
CA LYS A 45 3.06 -11.97 8.38
C LYS A 45 2.02 -11.11 7.69
N LEU A 46 1.32 -10.26 8.44
CA LEU A 46 0.41 -9.27 7.89
C LEU A 46 0.90 -7.86 8.19
N TYR A 47 0.89 -7.00 7.20
CA TYR A 47 1.12 -5.58 7.36
C TYR A 47 -0.13 -4.92 7.92
N VAL A 48 0.02 -4.02 8.89
CA VAL A 48 -1.09 -3.53 9.69
C VAL A 48 -1.41 -2.07 9.38
N HIS A 49 -2.69 -1.75 9.43
CA HIS A 49 -3.20 -0.40 9.57
C HIS A 49 -4.13 -0.33 10.79
N GLU A 50 -3.85 0.62 11.67
CA GLU A 50 -4.67 0.90 12.86
C GLU A 50 -5.73 1.94 12.49
N ALA A 51 -6.99 1.60 12.68
CA ALA A 51 -8.09 2.53 12.54
C ALA A 51 -8.66 2.85 13.92
N ILE A 52 -8.53 4.10 14.34
CA ILE A 52 -9.07 4.62 15.59
C ILE A 52 -10.21 5.56 15.22
N VAL A 53 -11.41 5.25 15.66
CA VAL A 53 -12.58 6.10 15.50
C VAL A 53 -12.96 6.61 16.89
N THR A 54 -12.82 7.92 17.10
CA THR A 54 -13.16 8.61 18.34
C THR A 54 -14.27 9.61 18.12
N GLY A 55 -15.07 9.89 19.15
CA GLY A 55 -16.11 10.92 19.13
C GLY A 55 -17.49 10.45 18.63
N GLY A 56 -17.70 9.14 18.48
CA GLY A 56 -19.00 8.51 18.29
C GLY A 56 -19.65 8.06 19.62
N ARG A 57 -20.75 7.29 19.52
CA ARG A 57 -21.37 6.63 20.67
C ARG A 57 -20.44 5.59 21.31
N ASP A 58 -19.57 4.96 20.50
CA ASP A 58 -18.58 4.00 20.93
C ASP A 58 -17.27 4.30 20.21
N ASP A 59 -16.21 4.54 20.96
CA ASP A 59 -14.86 4.62 20.44
C ASP A 59 -14.44 3.21 19.97
N SER A 60 -13.95 3.09 18.76
CA SER A 60 -13.51 1.82 18.20
C SER A 60 -12.04 1.83 17.78
N TYR A 61 -11.33 0.78 18.18
CA TYR A 61 -9.97 0.49 17.74
C TYR A 61 -9.98 -0.79 16.93
N THR A 62 -9.65 -0.70 15.68
CA THR A 62 -9.67 -1.84 14.75
C THR A 62 -8.33 -1.96 14.04
N LEU A 63 -7.78 -3.19 14.03
CA LEU A 63 -6.62 -3.51 13.22
C LEU A 63 -7.07 -4.08 11.86
N TYR A 64 -6.51 -3.57 10.79
CA TYR A 64 -6.65 -4.14 9.45
C TYR A 64 -5.34 -4.76 9.02
N GLY A 65 -5.41 -6.00 8.48
CA GLY A 65 -4.25 -6.77 8.05
C GLY A 65 -4.22 -6.98 6.54
N PHE A 66 -3.03 -6.88 5.94
CA PHE A 66 -2.80 -6.99 4.51
C PHE A 66 -1.65 -7.94 4.23
N ALA A 67 -1.79 -8.79 3.22
CA ALA A 67 -0.77 -9.75 2.84
C ALA A 67 0.49 -9.09 2.25
N THR A 68 0.34 -7.90 1.64
CA THR A 68 1.43 -7.16 1.00
C THR A 68 1.46 -5.69 1.42
N VAL A 69 2.64 -5.08 1.31
CA VAL A 69 2.82 -3.63 1.55
C VAL A 69 1.99 -2.82 0.55
N GLN A 70 1.92 -3.28 -0.69
CA GLN A 70 1.20 -2.62 -1.78
C GLN A 70 -0.32 -2.62 -1.51
N GLU A 71 -0.89 -3.74 -1.02
CA GLU A 71 -2.30 -3.80 -0.65
C GLU A 71 -2.61 -2.81 0.48
N ARG A 72 -1.76 -2.75 1.52
CA ARG A 72 -1.89 -1.78 2.61
C ARG A 72 -1.75 -0.34 2.11
N ALA A 73 -0.82 -0.07 1.20
CA ALA A 73 -0.63 1.26 0.64
C ALA A 73 -1.86 1.72 -0.16
N LEU A 74 -2.45 0.85 -0.97
CA LEU A 74 -3.70 1.11 -1.67
C LEU A 74 -4.87 1.34 -0.70
N TYR A 75 -4.97 0.54 0.36
CA TYR A 75 -5.97 0.77 1.41
C TYR A 75 -5.83 2.17 2.02
N ARG A 76 -4.60 2.56 2.38
CA ARG A 76 -4.31 3.88 2.95
C ARG A 76 -4.67 5.01 1.98
N LEU A 77 -4.43 4.85 0.69
CA LEU A 77 -4.86 5.81 -0.33
C LEU A 77 -6.38 5.88 -0.43
N LEU A 78 -7.08 4.74 -0.47
CA LEU A 78 -8.53 4.66 -0.56
C LEU A 78 -9.22 5.40 0.58
N ILE A 79 -8.78 5.23 1.82
CA ILE A 79 -9.40 5.89 2.99
C ILE A 79 -9.16 7.40 3.03
N THR A 80 -8.26 7.96 2.21
CA THR A 80 -8.11 9.43 2.07
C THR A 80 -9.19 10.04 1.20
N VAL A 81 -9.92 9.22 0.42
CA VAL A 81 -10.98 9.70 -0.47
C VAL A 81 -12.26 9.95 0.33
N SER A 82 -12.80 11.15 0.23
CA SER A 82 -14.05 11.50 0.91
C SER A 82 -15.20 10.58 0.46
N GLY A 83 -15.86 9.94 1.43
CA GLY A 83 -16.91 8.96 1.20
C GLY A 83 -16.42 7.51 1.09
N VAL A 84 -15.11 7.26 1.26
CA VAL A 84 -14.53 5.92 1.35
C VAL A 84 -14.02 5.69 2.77
N GLY A 85 -14.80 4.99 3.58
CA GLY A 85 -14.40 4.57 4.93
C GLY A 85 -13.61 3.25 4.92
N ALA A 86 -13.12 2.87 6.08
CA ALA A 86 -12.32 1.65 6.29
C ALA A 86 -12.99 0.38 5.72
N ASN A 87 -14.27 0.18 6.00
CA ASN A 87 -15.02 -0.97 5.47
C ASN A 87 -15.20 -0.91 3.95
N THR A 88 -15.46 0.27 3.38
CA THR A 88 -15.59 0.44 1.92
C THR A 88 -14.26 0.15 1.23
N ALA A 89 -13.15 0.65 1.75
CA ALA A 89 -11.81 0.36 1.22
C ALA A 89 -11.49 -1.14 1.26
N ARG A 90 -11.83 -1.82 2.37
CA ARG A 90 -11.68 -3.27 2.49
C ARG A 90 -12.55 -4.04 1.48
N MET A 91 -13.78 -3.59 1.23
CA MET A 91 -14.67 -4.21 0.22
C MET A 91 -14.14 -4.02 -1.20
N ILE A 92 -13.57 -2.85 -1.52
CA ILE A 92 -12.90 -2.63 -2.81
C ILE A 92 -11.77 -3.64 -2.99
N LEU A 93 -10.87 -3.74 -2.00
CA LEU A 93 -9.74 -4.68 -2.02
C LEU A 93 -10.15 -6.15 -1.91
N SER A 94 -11.38 -6.46 -1.51
CA SER A 94 -11.94 -7.81 -1.55
C SER A 94 -12.51 -8.18 -2.92
N SER A 95 -12.98 -7.19 -3.68
CA SER A 95 -13.63 -7.39 -4.98
C SER A 95 -12.66 -7.23 -6.16
N ILE A 96 -11.59 -6.46 -5.96
CA ILE A 96 -10.64 -6.07 -7.00
C ILE A 96 -9.23 -6.31 -6.44
N THR A 97 -8.38 -6.99 -7.21
CA THR A 97 -6.98 -7.20 -6.80
C THR A 97 -6.20 -5.88 -6.82
N PRO A 98 -5.13 -5.74 -6.02
CA PRO A 98 -4.30 -4.54 -6.03
C PRO A 98 -3.84 -4.10 -7.41
N LYS A 99 -3.43 -5.05 -8.26
CA LYS A 99 -2.98 -4.77 -9.64
C LYS A 99 -4.12 -4.27 -10.53
N GLU A 100 -5.27 -4.92 -10.47
CA GLU A 100 -6.46 -4.50 -11.23
C GLU A 100 -6.93 -3.13 -10.78
N LEU A 101 -6.92 -2.85 -9.48
CA LEU A 101 -7.32 -1.55 -8.94
C LEU A 101 -6.44 -0.41 -9.47
N CYS A 102 -5.12 -0.60 -9.51
CA CYS A 102 -4.21 0.36 -10.12
C CYS A 102 -4.54 0.60 -11.61
N ASN A 103 -4.81 -0.46 -12.36
CA ASN A 103 -5.16 -0.34 -13.78
C ASN A 103 -6.50 0.37 -14.00
N ILE A 104 -7.51 0.06 -13.18
CA ILE A 104 -8.84 0.68 -13.22
C ILE A 104 -8.74 2.19 -12.95
N ILE A 105 -7.98 2.59 -11.93
CA ILE A 105 -7.81 4.00 -11.56
C ILE A 105 -7.00 4.73 -12.63
N ALA A 106 -5.91 4.16 -13.11
CA ALA A 106 -5.08 4.74 -14.17
C ALA A 106 -5.87 4.90 -15.48
N GLY A 107 -6.67 3.90 -15.84
CA GLY A 107 -7.52 3.90 -17.04
C GLY A 107 -8.81 4.72 -16.91
N GLY A 108 -9.19 5.14 -15.70
CA GLY A 108 -10.42 5.90 -15.47
C GLY A 108 -11.70 5.07 -15.61
N ASP A 109 -11.65 3.75 -15.36
CA ASP A 109 -12.80 2.87 -15.53
C ASP A 109 -13.77 2.94 -14.33
N GLU A 110 -14.70 3.90 -14.40
CA GLU A 110 -15.74 4.08 -13.38
C GLU A 110 -16.68 2.87 -13.26
N ARG A 111 -16.89 2.10 -14.36
CA ARG A 111 -17.86 1.00 -14.37
C ARG A 111 -17.40 -0.13 -13.46
N MET A 112 -16.13 -0.45 -13.51
CA MET A 112 -15.54 -1.48 -12.66
C MET A 112 -15.60 -1.10 -11.18
N LEU A 113 -15.34 0.14 -10.81
CA LEU A 113 -15.48 0.59 -9.41
C LEU A 113 -16.92 0.55 -8.94
N LYS A 114 -17.88 0.90 -9.79
CA LYS A 114 -19.33 0.86 -9.47
C LYS A 114 -19.87 -0.56 -9.28
N SER A 115 -19.21 -1.58 -9.79
CA SER A 115 -19.61 -2.98 -9.56
C SER A 115 -19.39 -3.42 -8.11
N VAL A 116 -18.55 -2.69 -7.37
CA VAL A 116 -18.33 -2.96 -5.94
C VAL A 116 -19.52 -2.44 -5.13
N LYS A 117 -20.10 -3.34 -4.32
CA LYS A 117 -21.26 -3.00 -3.46
C LYS A 117 -20.92 -1.81 -2.54
N GLY A 118 -21.79 -0.81 -2.56
CA GLY A 118 -21.63 0.40 -1.73
C GLY A 118 -20.87 1.55 -2.41
N ILE A 119 -20.42 1.37 -3.67
CA ILE A 119 -19.78 2.44 -4.44
C ILE A 119 -20.76 3.01 -5.47
N GLY A 120 -21.19 4.25 -5.23
CA GLY A 120 -21.98 5.02 -6.17
C GLY A 120 -21.13 5.72 -7.23
N VAL A 121 -21.81 6.30 -8.25
CA VAL A 121 -21.16 7.03 -9.35
C VAL A 121 -20.22 8.12 -8.82
N ARG A 122 -20.70 8.95 -7.88
CA ARG A 122 -19.90 10.06 -7.32
C ARG A 122 -18.65 9.57 -6.59
N THR A 123 -18.77 8.47 -5.83
CA THR A 123 -17.63 7.89 -5.11
C THR A 123 -16.62 7.29 -6.07
N ALA A 124 -17.06 6.58 -7.12
CA ALA A 124 -16.18 6.02 -8.14
C ALA A 124 -15.38 7.12 -8.87
N GLN A 125 -16.06 8.19 -9.30
CA GLN A 125 -15.42 9.33 -9.94
C GLN A 125 -14.39 9.99 -9.03
N ARG A 126 -14.73 10.20 -7.76
CA ARG A 126 -13.82 10.80 -6.78
C ARG A 126 -12.60 9.92 -6.53
N ILE A 127 -12.77 8.59 -6.41
CA ILE A 127 -11.63 7.65 -6.28
C ILE A 127 -10.67 7.83 -7.46
N ILE A 128 -11.18 7.88 -8.69
CA ILE A 128 -10.35 8.05 -9.88
C ILE A 128 -9.61 9.40 -9.85
N VAL A 129 -10.34 10.49 -9.65
CA VAL A 129 -9.75 11.85 -9.65
C VAL A 129 -8.70 12.00 -8.56
N ASP A 130 -9.03 11.61 -7.32
CA ASP A 130 -8.16 11.82 -6.16
C ASP A 130 -6.94 10.91 -6.14
N LEU A 131 -7.01 9.70 -6.76
CA LEU A 131 -5.98 8.69 -6.64
C LEU A 131 -5.13 8.47 -7.91
N LYS A 132 -5.57 8.90 -9.07
CA LYS A 132 -4.84 8.67 -10.33
C LYS A 132 -3.38 9.14 -10.26
N ASP A 133 -3.16 10.38 -9.88
CA ASP A 133 -1.81 10.95 -9.79
C ASP A 133 -1.02 10.39 -8.60
N LYS A 134 -1.69 10.09 -7.49
CA LYS A 134 -1.06 9.52 -6.30
C LYS A 134 -0.54 8.10 -6.52
N ILE A 135 -1.27 7.27 -7.27
CA ILE A 135 -0.84 5.90 -7.61
C ILE A 135 0.38 5.94 -8.53
N VAL A 136 0.40 6.84 -9.52
CA VAL A 136 1.56 7.02 -10.39
C VAL A 136 2.77 7.52 -9.58
N ALA A 137 2.57 8.53 -8.74
CA ALA A 137 3.65 9.10 -7.92
C ALA A 137 4.21 8.14 -6.86
N SER A 138 3.38 7.20 -6.36
CA SER A 138 3.79 6.24 -5.33
C SER A 138 4.59 5.05 -5.86
N GLY A 139 4.67 4.83 -7.18
CA GLY A 139 5.33 3.67 -7.78
C GLY A 139 4.64 2.32 -7.53
N ILE A 140 3.53 2.27 -6.78
CA ILE A 140 2.82 1.03 -6.44
C ILE A 140 2.45 0.22 -7.69
N ALA A 141 2.04 0.92 -8.77
CA ALA A 141 1.67 0.26 -10.02
C ALA A 141 2.87 -0.44 -10.68
N ASP A 142 4.04 0.14 -10.61
CA ASP A 142 5.26 -0.42 -11.19
C ASP A 142 5.79 -1.58 -10.36
N GLU A 143 5.76 -1.49 -9.03
CA GLU A 143 6.06 -2.59 -8.12
C GLU A 143 5.16 -3.81 -8.36
N LEU A 144 3.85 -3.60 -8.51
CA LEU A 144 2.89 -4.67 -8.79
C LEU A 144 3.08 -5.31 -10.18
N ARG A 145 3.63 -4.57 -11.15
CA ARG A 145 4.01 -5.10 -12.46
C ARG A 145 5.30 -5.92 -12.39
N ALA A 146 6.28 -5.47 -11.60
CA ALA A 146 7.56 -6.15 -11.42
C ALA A 146 7.41 -7.53 -10.79
N VAL A 147 6.56 -7.66 -9.75
CA VAL A 147 6.26 -8.95 -9.08
C VAL A 147 5.62 -9.98 -10.03
N SER A 148 5.03 -9.54 -11.14
CA SER A 148 4.33 -10.43 -12.10
C SER A 148 5.24 -11.02 -13.19
N LYS A 149 6.54 -10.70 -13.21
CA LYS A 149 7.53 -11.28 -14.15
C LYS A 149 8.40 -12.28 -13.39
N PRO A 150 8.28 -13.60 -13.63
CA PRO A 150 9.26 -14.56 -13.13
C PRO A 150 10.56 -14.37 -13.91
N GLY A 151 11.62 -13.96 -13.23
CA GLY A 151 13.00 -14.10 -13.70
C GLY A 151 13.61 -12.92 -14.45
N THR A 152 13.76 -11.78 -13.78
CA THR A 152 14.88 -10.88 -14.07
C THR A 152 15.44 -10.38 -12.74
N PRO A 153 16.76 -10.42 -12.52
CA PRO A 153 17.35 -9.84 -11.32
C PRO A 153 17.07 -8.35 -11.32
N ALA A 154 16.48 -7.85 -10.23
CA ALA A 154 16.30 -6.42 -10.00
C ALA A 154 17.69 -5.78 -9.82
N VAL A 155 18.25 -5.29 -10.91
CA VAL A 155 19.45 -4.47 -10.91
C VAL A 155 18.99 -3.01 -11.09
N ASP A 156 19.40 -2.17 -10.18
CA ASP A 156 19.39 -0.70 -10.18
C ASP A 156 18.10 0.10 -9.90
N THR A 157 16.92 -0.45 -9.92
CA THR A 157 15.71 0.29 -9.48
C THR A 157 15.67 0.46 -7.97
N THR A 158 16.24 -0.46 -7.21
CA THR A 158 16.24 -0.48 -5.73
C THR A 158 16.92 0.74 -5.12
N VAL A 159 18.14 1.07 -5.56
CA VAL A 159 18.92 2.20 -5.00
C VAL A 159 18.22 3.54 -5.22
N ARG A 160 17.67 3.74 -6.42
CA ARG A 160 16.92 4.94 -6.74
C ARG A 160 15.67 5.09 -5.88
N ASP A 161 14.87 4.03 -5.81
CA ASP A 161 13.58 4.06 -5.12
C ASP A 161 13.75 4.14 -3.60
N GLU A 162 14.77 3.49 -3.05
CA GLU A 162 15.16 3.62 -1.64
C GLU A 162 15.65 5.04 -1.32
N ALA A 163 16.47 5.64 -2.19
CA ALA A 163 16.96 7.01 -1.99
C ALA A 163 15.82 8.04 -2.06
N VAL A 164 14.90 7.92 -3.02
CA VAL A 164 13.73 8.80 -3.12
C VAL A 164 12.79 8.62 -1.92
N SER A 165 12.57 7.37 -1.48
CA SER A 165 11.78 7.08 -0.29
C SER A 165 12.39 7.71 0.97
N ALA A 166 13.70 7.57 1.17
CA ALA A 166 14.41 8.18 2.30
C ALA A 166 14.29 9.71 2.30
N LEU A 167 14.45 10.36 1.14
CA LEU A 167 14.29 11.81 1.01
C LEU A 167 12.85 12.25 1.30
N THR A 168 11.87 11.48 0.88
CA THR A 168 10.45 11.75 1.15
C THR A 168 10.16 11.63 2.64
N MET A 169 10.71 10.64 3.33
CA MET A 169 10.60 10.50 4.79
C MET A 169 11.27 11.65 5.53
N LEU A 170 12.30 12.26 4.96
CA LEU A 170 12.95 13.46 5.49
C LEU A 170 12.18 14.76 5.19
N GLY A 171 11.02 14.68 4.53
CA GLY A 171 10.13 15.80 4.28
C GLY A 171 10.31 16.49 2.92
N PHE A 172 11.13 15.95 2.03
CA PHE A 172 11.29 16.50 0.68
C PHE A 172 10.19 16.01 -0.28
N SER A 173 9.79 16.85 -1.23
CA SER A 173 8.80 16.48 -2.23
C SER A 173 9.29 15.37 -3.16
N PRO A 174 8.47 14.35 -3.50
CA PRO A 174 8.90 13.19 -4.30
C PRO A 174 9.45 13.54 -5.67
N ALA A 175 8.81 14.48 -6.39
CA ALA A 175 9.19 14.83 -7.74
C ALA A 175 10.58 15.52 -7.86
N PRO A 176 10.93 16.53 -7.02
CA PRO A 176 12.29 17.05 -6.96
C PRO A 176 13.31 15.99 -6.53
N SER A 177 12.98 15.17 -5.53
CA SER A 177 13.84 14.10 -5.03
C SER A 177 14.20 13.11 -6.12
N ALA A 178 13.21 12.64 -6.89
CA ALA A 178 13.42 11.71 -7.99
C ALA A 178 14.34 12.28 -9.10
N LYS A 179 14.22 13.58 -9.42
CA LYS A 179 15.08 14.22 -10.42
C LYS A 179 16.53 14.29 -9.96
N VAL A 180 16.76 14.71 -8.70
CA VAL A 180 18.11 14.83 -8.16
C VAL A 180 18.76 13.46 -8.01
N VAL A 181 18.05 12.47 -7.50
CA VAL A 181 18.53 11.08 -7.38
C VAL A 181 18.89 10.53 -8.76
N GLN A 182 18.04 10.75 -9.76
CA GLN A 182 18.29 10.30 -11.14
C GLN A 182 19.56 10.94 -11.73
N SER A 183 19.76 12.23 -11.50
CA SER A 183 20.99 12.93 -11.95
C SER A 183 22.25 12.33 -11.31
N ILE A 184 22.23 12.09 -9.99
CA ILE A 184 23.35 11.48 -9.27
C ILE A 184 23.67 10.08 -9.78
N LEU A 185 22.65 9.25 -9.98
CA LEU A 185 22.83 7.87 -10.48
C LEU A 185 23.20 7.79 -11.95
N THR A 186 22.92 8.83 -12.74
CA THR A 186 23.39 8.93 -14.14
C THR A 186 24.90 9.22 -14.18
N GLU A 187 25.40 10.04 -13.25
CA GLU A 187 26.83 10.34 -13.16
C GLU A 187 27.61 9.23 -12.45
N GLN A 188 27.01 8.60 -11.44
CA GLN A 188 27.65 7.60 -10.61
C GLN A 188 26.70 6.39 -10.36
N PRO A 189 26.57 5.46 -11.30
CA PRO A 189 25.58 4.38 -11.26
C PRO A 189 25.75 3.36 -10.12
N THR A 190 26.96 3.25 -9.57
CA THR A 190 27.30 2.24 -8.54
C THR A 190 27.31 2.80 -7.11
N LEU A 191 26.82 4.02 -6.91
CA LEU A 191 26.78 4.62 -5.57
C LEU A 191 25.78 3.89 -4.66
N PRO A 192 26.18 3.59 -3.42
CA PRO A 192 25.25 3.05 -2.42
C PRO A 192 24.21 4.09 -2.01
N VAL A 193 23.01 3.63 -1.63
CA VAL A 193 21.84 4.46 -1.25
C VAL A 193 22.21 5.60 -0.30
N GLU A 194 23.00 5.30 0.73
CA GLU A 194 23.41 6.28 1.75
C GLU A 194 24.17 7.46 1.15
N GLN A 195 25.05 7.20 0.19
CA GLN A 195 25.82 8.24 -0.48
C GLN A 195 24.96 9.05 -1.46
N VAL A 196 24.04 8.38 -2.15
CA VAL A 196 23.05 9.04 -3.02
C VAL A 196 22.18 10.01 -2.22
N VAL A 197 21.63 9.56 -1.08
CA VAL A 197 20.84 10.42 -0.19
C VAL A 197 21.67 11.58 0.35
N LYS A 198 22.91 11.34 0.77
CA LYS A 198 23.80 12.38 1.30
C LYS A 198 24.18 13.44 0.26
N GLN A 199 24.34 13.04 -0.99
CA GLN A 199 24.57 13.97 -2.10
C GLN A 199 23.28 14.72 -2.46
N ALA A 200 22.16 14.02 -2.53
CA ALA A 200 20.88 14.62 -2.82
C ALA A 200 20.47 15.70 -1.82
N LEU A 201 20.71 15.48 -0.52
CA LEU A 201 20.47 16.48 0.54
C LEU A 201 21.26 17.78 0.35
N LYS A 202 22.37 17.76 -0.37
CA LYS A 202 23.16 18.97 -0.68
C LYS A 202 22.65 19.72 -1.91
N LEU A 203 21.92 19.02 -2.79
CA LEU A 203 21.47 19.52 -4.10
C LEU A 203 19.98 19.92 -4.10
N ILE A 204 19.17 19.31 -3.24
CA ILE A 204 17.75 19.65 -3.08
C ILE A 204 17.67 20.96 -2.27
N LYS A 205 17.06 21.98 -2.91
CA LYS A 205 16.72 23.25 -2.24
C LYS A 205 15.26 23.23 -1.83
#